data_9f9a718411c9151c305f2e5d75c79138
#
_entry.id   9f9a718411c9151c305f2e5d75c79138
#
_cell.length_a   1.000
_cell.length_b   1.000
_cell.length_c   1.000
_cell.angle_alpha   90.00
_cell.angle_beta   90.00
_cell.angle_gamma   90.00
#
_symmetry.space_group_name_H-M   'P 1'
#
loop_
_entity.id
_entity.type
_entity.pdbx_description
1 polymer ?
#
loop_
_entity_poly.entity_id
_entity_poly.type
_entity_poly.pdbx_seq_one_letter_code
_entity_poly.pdbx_strand_id
1 'polypeptide(L)'
;MYAITLIGYLLHTYKDPSRPFSVILAEETENEANGGGTGKGIFVKALGHLSNLVRVDGKNFKVDKNFAFQRVDLDTRILAIEDTRRNVDFEGFYSIITEGITVEKKNKDELFIPYKDSPKVMFTTNYTIPNMGNHAKRRQKVFEFSPYFGASKTPEDVFGHKLFEDWDKDEWNRFFNLMFNCVQIYLESGVLAVENSEKLHRKQVRVQFGEEFLEFLMAQKEEKEVWITMEFLYNEFLKMTGFEKKEYSMKRFSKAIDESCTILKIAYSSTRSKEHSNRKCIKFVETNLVEQIL
;
A
#
# COMPACT_ATOMS: atom_id res chain seq x y z
N MET A 1 -2.85 -16.51 -1.74
CA MET A 1 -4.30 -16.26 -2.01
C MET A 1 -4.60 -14.79 -2.33
N TYR A 2 -4.09 -13.79 -1.57
CA TYR A 2 -4.37 -12.38 -1.80
C TYR A 2 -4.04 -11.89 -3.23
N ALA A 3 -2.81 -12.16 -3.74
CA ALA A 3 -2.41 -11.81 -5.10
C ALA A 3 -3.38 -12.37 -6.16
N ILE A 4 -3.83 -13.61 -5.98
CA ILE A 4 -4.79 -14.30 -6.87
C ILE A 4 -6.09 -13.50 -6.95
N THR A 5 -6.63 -13.09 -5.80
CA THR A 5 -7.88 -12.31 -5.77
C THR A 5 -7.71 -10.89 -6.32
N LEU A 6 -6.52 -10.27 -6.20
CA LEU A 6 -6.22 -9.00 -6.85
C LEU A 6 -6.15 -9.12 -8.37
N ILE A 7 -5.54 -10.19 -8.89
CA ILE A 7 -5.54 -10.49 -10.33
C ILE A 7 -6.98 -10.63 -10.83
N GLY A 8 -7.78 -11.47 -10.16
CA GLY A 8 -9.18 -11.67 -10.50
C GLY A 8 -9.99 -10.37 -10.50
N TYR A 9 -9.81 -9.53 -9.46
CA TYR A 9 -10.42 -8.20 -9.42
C TYR A 9 -10.01 -7.35 -10.62
N LEU A 10 -8.72 -7.28 -10.95
CA LEU A 10 -8.24 -6.42 -12.04
C LEU A 10 -8.73 -6.90 -13.42
N LEU A 11 -8.85 -8.20 -13.63
CA LEU A 11 -9.35 -8.78 -14.90
C LEU A 11 -10.86 -8.71 -15.04
N HIS A 12 -11.61 -8.76 -13.93
CA HIS A 12 -13.07 -8.67 -13.95
C HIS A 12 -13.52 -7.21 -14.17
N THR A 13 -14.61 -6.99 -14.90
CA THR A 13 -15.07 -5.62 -15.23
C THR A 13 -15.87 -4.96 -14.11
N TYR A 14 -16.58 -5.73 -13.28
CA TYR A 14 -17.39 -5.19 -12.21
C TYR A 14 -16.57 -4.45 -11.15
N LYS A 15 -17.10 -3.31 -10.69
CA LYS A 15 -16.60 -2.52 -9.58
C LYS A 15 -17.73 -2.27 -8.59
N ASP A 16 -17.47 -2.58 -7.31
CA ASP A 16 -18.44 -2.32 -6.24
C ASP A 16 -18.39 -0.83 -5.84
N PRO A 17 -19.47 -0.06 -6.05
CA PRO A 17 -19.48 1.35 -5.71
C PRO A 17 -19.41 1.61 -4.20
N SER A 18 -19.78 0.62 -3.36
CA SER A 18 -19.67 0.72 -1.90
C SER A 18 -18.23 0.55 -1.40
N ARG A 19 -17.36 -0.07 -2.21
CA ARG A 19 -15.98 -0.41 -1.84
C ARG A 19 -14.99 -0.09 -2.96
N PRO A 20 -14.92 1.18 -3.41
CA PRO A 20 -13.98 1.57 -4.45
C PRO A 20 -12.55 1.56 -3.93
N PHE A 21 -11.63 0.97 -4.67
CA PHE A 21 -10.20 0.95 -4.33
C PHE A 21 -9.30 0.83 -5.55
N SER A 22 -8.05 1.22 -5.37
CA SER A 22 -6.93 0.98 -6.28
C SER A 22 -6.03 -0.13 -5.76
N VAL A 23 -5.30 -0.77 -6.67
CA VAL A 23 -4.28 -1.77 -6.34
C VAL A 23 -2.91 -1.12 -6.40
N ILE A 24 -2.09 -1.32 -5.38
CA ILE A 24 -0.72 -0.80 -5.33
C ILE A 24 0.23 -1.97 -5.22
N LEU A 25 1.11 -2.11 -6.21
CA LEU A 25 2.19 -3.09 -6.22
C LEU A 25 3.45 -2.41 -5.69
N ALA A 26 3.92 -2.84 -4.53
CA ALA A 26 5.11 -2.33 -3.87
C ALA A 26 6.19 -3.41 -3.73
N GLU A 27 7.33 -3.09 -3.18
CA GLU A 27 8.39 -4.05 -2.87
C GLU A 27 8.51 -4.29 -1.38
N GLU A 28 8.66 -5.55 -0.99
CA GLU A 28 9.06 -5.95 0.36
C GLU A 28 10.57 -5.75 0.51
N THR A 29 11.04 -4.49 0.58
CA THR A 29 12.46 -4.19 0.79
C THR A 29 12.63 -3.30 2.01
N GLU A 30 13.65 -3.56 2.81
CA GLU A 30 14.04 -2.70 3.92
C GLU A 30 14.86 -1.51 3.44
N ASN A 31 15.55 -1.66 2.31
CA ASN A 31 16.39 -0.62 1.71
C ASN A 31 15.84 -0.20 0.34
N GLU A 32 15.13 0.91 0.30
CA GLU A 32 14.51 1.46 -0.92
C GLU A 32 15.51 1.83 -2.02
N ALA A 33 16.80 2.04 -1.67
CA ALA A 33 17.83 2.37 -2.65
C ALA A 33 18.18 1.19 -3.58
N ASN A 34 17.91 -0.04 -3.17
CA ASN A 34 18.22 -1.26 -3.91
C ASN A 34 16.98 -1.89 -4.56
N GLY A 35 15.85 -1.17 -4.61
CA GLY A 35 14.60 -1.66 -5.17
C GLY A 35 14.65 -1.79 -6.69
N GLY A 36 13.92 -2.79 -7.22
CA GLY A 36 13.74 -3.03 -8.66
C GLY A 36 13.92 -4.49 -9.05
N GLY A 37 13.30 -4.87 -10.17
CA GLY A 37 13.42 -6.22 -10.72
C GLY A 37 12.61 -7.32 -10.03
N THR A 38 11.77 -7.01 -9.04
CA THR A 38 11.02 -7.98 -8.23
C THR A 38 9.83 -8.65 -8.95
N GLY A 39 9.50 -8.20 -10.18
CA GLY A 39 8.42 -8.80 -10.99
C GLY A 39 7.17 -7.94 -11.14
N LYS A 40 7.10 -6.74 -10.57
CA LYS A 40 5.94 -5.82 -10.73
C LYS A 40 5.58 -5.57 -12.19
N GLY A 41 6.58 -5.29 -13.05
CA GLY A 41 6.38 -5.09 -14.48
C GLY A 41 5.86 -6.33 -15.20
N ILE A 42 6.26 -7.54 -14.77
CA ILE A 42 5.75 -8.81 -15.28
C ILE A 42 4.27 -8.95 -14.93
N PHE A 43 3.88 -8.60 -13.71
CA PHE A 43 2.48 -8.62 -13.28
C PHE A 43 1.61 -7.70 -14.15
N VAL A 44 2.07 -6.47 -14.41
CA VAL A 44 1.37 -5.53 -15.30
C VAL A 44 1.30 -6.07 -16.73
N LYS A 45 2.41 -6.62 -17.25
CA LYS A 45 2.45 -7.23 -18.59
C LYS A 45 1.47 -8.41 -18.71
N ALA A 46 1.40 -9.27 -17.67
CA ALA A 46 0.47 -10.39 -17.61
C ALA A 46 -1.00 -9.94 -17.75
N LEU A 47 -1.41 -8.90 -17.04
CA LEU A 47 -2.76 -8.34 -17.16
C LEU A 47 -3.03 -7.80 -18.55
N GLY A 48 -2.05 -7.17 -19.20
CA GLY A 48 -2.15 -6.63 -20.55
C GLY A 48 -2.38 -7.66 -21.64
N HIS A 49 -2.09 -8.96 -21.39
CA HIS A 49 -2.41 -10.03 -22.34
C HIS A 49 -3.90 -10.42 -22.37
N LEU A 50 -4.67 -10.05 -21.33
CA LEU A 50 -6.10 -10.39 -21.24
C LEU A 50 -7.02 -9.17 -21.16
N SER A 51 -6.47 -8.00 -20.93
CA SER A 51 -7.29 -6.81 -20.67
C SER A 51 -6.73 -5.59 -21.41
N ASN A 52 -7.59 -4.70 -21.88
CA ASN A 52 -7.15 -3.42 -22.42
C ASN A 52 -6.60 -2.55 -21.29
N LEU A 53 -5.27 -2.40 -21.29
CA LEU A 53 -4.50 -1.77 -20.24
C LEU A 53 -3.73 -0.56 -20.80
N VAL A 54 -3.96 0.60 -20.19
CA VAL A 54 -3.20 1.82 -20.46
C VAL A 54 -2.11 1.98 -19.42
N ARG A 55 -0.86 2.12 -19.88
CA ARG A 55 0.33 2.34 -19.03
C ARG A 55 0.74 3.80 -19.08
N VAL A 56 1.02 4.36 -17.92
CA VAL A 56 1.47 5.74 -17.73
C VAL A 56 2.72 5.74 -16.84
N ASP A 57 3.76 6.48 -17.24
CA ASP A 57 4.95 6.69 -16.41
C ASP A 57 4.59 7.55 -15.18
N GLY A 58 4.65 6.97 -13.99
CA GLY A 58 4.31 7.61 -12.72
C GLY A 58 5.38 8.56 -12.19
N LYS A 59 6.61 8.53 -12.74
CA LYS A 59 7.72 9.39 -12.25
C LYS A 59 7.42 10.88 -12.41
N ASN A 60 6.78 11.25 -13.53
CA ASN A 60 6.47 12.64 -13.87
C ASN A 60 4.97 12.90 -14.02
N PHE A 61 4.16 11.92 -13.69
CA PHE A 61 2.71 12.03 -13.82
C PHE A 61 2.13 12.98 -12.76
N LYS A 62 1.24 13.85 -13.21
CA LYS A 62 0.41 14.70 -12.36
C LYS A 62 -1.03 14.54 -12.82
N VAL A 63 -1.91 14.21 -11.88
CA VAL A 63 -3.33 13.95 -12.13
C VAL A 63 -4.08 15.18 -12.63
N ASP A 64 -3.66 16.35 -12.20
CA ASP A 64 -4.23 17.67 -12.53
C ASP A 64 -3.68 18.30 -13.82
N LYS A 65 -2.77 17.61 -14.52
CA LYS A 65 -2.20 18.11 -15.76
C LYS A 65 -3.18 17.90 -16.91
N ASN A 66 -3.33 18.92 -17.76
CA ASN A 66 -4.11 18.82 -19.00
C ASN A 66 -3.65 17.61 -19.83
N PHE A 67 -4.61 16.88 -20.38
CA PHE A 67 -4.39 15.67 -21.19
C PHE A 67 -3.71 14.52 -20.44
N ALA A 68 -3.71 14.51 -19.10
CA ALA A 68 -3.07 13.46 -18.30
C ALA A 68 -3.57 12.06 -18.70
N PHE A 69 -4.86 11.94 -18.99
CA PHE A 69 -5.53 10.68 -19.32
C PHE A 69 -5.88 10.53 -20.81
N GLN A 70 -5.26 11.30 -21.71
CA GLN A 70 -5.60 11.31 -23.16
C GLN A 70 -5.53 9.92 -23.85
N ARG A 71 -4.81 8.96 -23.26
CA ARG A 71 -4.69 7.58 -23.76
C ARG A 71 -5.80 6.64 -23.27
N VAL A 72 -6.62 7.10 -22.33
CA VAL A 72 -7.76 6.34 -21.80
C VAL A 72 -8.93 6.48 -22.77
N ASP A 73 -9.60 5.37 -23.03
CA ASP A 73 -10.81 5.27 -23.84
C ASP A 73 -11.90 4.46 -23.12
N LEU A 74 -13.09 4.39 -23.70
CA LEU A 74 -14.25 3.66 -23.13
C LEU A 74 -14.00 2.15 -22.96
N ASP A 75 -13.11 1.58 -23.74
CA ASP A 75 -12.72 0.17 -23.67
C ASP A 75 -11.54 -0.09 -22.74
N THR A 76 -10.90 0.96 -22.20
CA THR A 76 -9.83 0.81 -21.21
C THR A 76 -10.37 0.19 -19.94
N ARG A 77 -9.78 -0.93 -19.52
CA ARG A 77 -10.19 -1.68 -18.31
C ARG A 77 -9.27 -1.44 -17.13
N ILE A 78 -7.99 -1.22 -17.40
CA ILE A 78 -6.98 -0.98 -16.36
C ILE A 78 -6.16 0.24 -16.74
N LEU A 79 -6.01 1.16 -15.78
CA LEU A 79 -5.07 2.27 -15.84
C LEU A 79 -3.91 1.96 -14.88
N ALA A 80 -2.76 1.63 -15.43
CA ALA A 80 -1.54 1.34 -14.68
C ALA A 80 -0.62 2.56 -14.67
N ILE A 81 -0.37 3.11 -13.47
CA ILE A 81 0.56 4.22 -13.23
C ILE A 81 1.82 3.63 -12.64
N GLU A 82 2.86 3.51 -13.47
CA GLU A 82 4.05 2.73 -13.15
C GLU A 82 5.20 3.60 -12.63
N ASP A 83 6.01 2.98 -11.75
CA ASP A 83 7.21 3.60 -11.15
C ASP A 83 6.92 4.94 -10.46
N THR A 84 5.86 4.98 -9.66
CA THR A 84 5.51 6.20 -8.93
C THR A 84 6.60 6.61 -7.94
N ARG A 85 6.71 7.92 -7.71
CA ARG A 85 7.68 8.52 -6.77
C ARG A 85 7.34 8.17 -5.32
N ARG A 86 8.31 8.36 -4.40
CA ARG A 86 8.13 8.19 -2.96
C ARG A 86 6.94 8.98 -2.40
N ASN A 87 6.74 10.20 -2.83
CA ASN A 87 5.72 11.12 -2.33
C ASN A 87 4.61 11.32 -3.38
N VAL A 88 4.12 10.23 -3.98
CA VAL A 88 2.98 10.33 -4.88
C VAL A 88 1.73 10.74 -4.10
N ASP A 89 1.01 11.72 -4.62
CA ASP A 89 -0.28 12.13 -4.08
C ASP A 89 -1.37 11.14 -4.51
N PHE A 90 -1.58 10.11 -3.69
CA PHE A 90 -2.66 9.15 -3.92
C PHE A 90 -4.05 9.77 -3.72
N GLU A 91 -4.17 10.83 -2.92
CA GLU A 91 -5.46 11.49 -2.67
C GLU A 91 -5.99 12.17 -3.92
N GLY A 92 -5.09 12.72 -4.74
CA GLY A 92 -5.45 13.30 -6.04
C GLY A 92 -6.12 12.32 -7.01
N PHE A 93 -5.96 11.00 -6.78
CA PHE A 93 -6.63 9.97 -7.58
C PHE A 93 -7.97 9.50 -7.00
N TYR A 94 -8.38 9.96 -5.82
CA TYR A 94 -9.58 9.41 -5.17
C TYR A 94 -10.85 9.66 -5.96
N SER A 95 -11.02 10.81 -6.58
CA SER A 95 -12.16 11.09 -7.46
C SER A 95 -12.25 10.09 -8.62
N ILE A 96 -11.12 9.79 -9.26
CA ILE A 96 -11.04 8.81 -10.36
C ILE A 96 -11.39 7.40 -9.87
N ILE A 97 -10.98 7.06 -8.64
CA ILE A 97 -11.24 5.75 -8.05
C ILE A 97 -12.71 5.60 -7.61
N THR A 98 -13.40 6.70 -7.26
CA THR A 98 -14.73 6.65 -6.64
C THR A 98 -15.87 7.16 -7.52
N GLU A 99 -15.61 8.07 -8.47
CA GLU A 99 -16.65 8.77 -9.22
C GLU A 99 -16.59 8.48 -10.72
N GLY A 100 -15.37 8.39 -11.25
CA GLY A 100 -15.13 8.20 -12.69
C GLY A 100 -13.95 9.05 -13.14
N ILE A 101 -13.72 9.09 -14.45
CA ILE A 101 -12.57 9.75 -15.02
C ILE A 101 -13.00 10.70 -16.15
N THR A 102 -12.49 11.92 -16.11
CA THR A 102 -12.58 12.88 -17.21
C THR A 102 -11.35 12.74 -18.11
N VAL A 103 -11.59 12.54 -19.39
CA VAL A 103 -10.56 12.37 -20.41
C VAL A 103 -10.58 13.55 -21.35
N GLU A 104 -9.52 14.34 -21.30
CA GLU A 104 -9.28 15.42 -22.27
C GLU A 104 -8.37 14.91 -23.38
N LYS A 105 -8.77 15.10 -24.63
CA LYS A 105 -7.94 14.77 -25.81
C LYS A 105 -7.71 16.03 -26.64
N LYS A 106 -6.52 16.20 -27.18
CA LYS A 106 -6.19 17.35 -28.01
C LYS A 106 -7.16 17.47 -29.18
N ASN A 107 -7.76 18.65 -29.37
CA ASN A 107 -8.72 18.95 -30.43
C ASN A 107 -9.99 18.06 -30.44
N LYS A 108 -10.41 17.56 -29.28
CA LYS A 108 -11.66 16.81 -29.11
C LYS A 108 -12.40 17.35 -27.90
N ASP A 109 -13.70 17.11 -27.86
CA ASP A 109 -14.51 17.37 -26.68
C ASP A 109 -14.09 16.49 -25.51
N GLU A 110 -14.28 16.99 -24.30
CA GLU A 110 -14.07 16.27 -23.07
C GLU A 110 -15.01 15.06 -22.98
N LEU A 111 -14.49 13.93 -22.55
CA LEU A 111 -15.23 12.70 -22.32
C LEU A 111 -15.23 12.34 -20.83
N PHE A 112 -16.40 12.37 -20.20
CA PHE A 112 -16.55 11.81 -18.86
C PHE A 112 -16.94 10.34 -18.93
N ILE A 113 -16.14 9.47 -18.31
CA ILE A 113 -16.40 8.04 -18.16
C ILE A 113 -16.82 7.78 -16.71
N PRO A 114 -18.09 7.43 -16.46
CA PRO A 114 -18.60 7.25 -15.10
C PRO A 114 -17.95 6.04 -14.42
N TYR A 115 -18.01 6.02 -13.09
CA TYR A 115 -17.34 5.01 -12.24
C TYR A 115 -17.50 3.57 -12.73
N LYS A 116 -18.70 3.14 -13.08
CA LYS A 116 -18.98 1.74 -13.49
C LYS A 116 -18.22 1.32 -14.75
N ASP A 117 -17.98 2.27 -15.65
CA ASP A 117 -17.37 2.06 -16.97
C ASP A 117 -15.90 2.52 -17.02
N SER A 118 -15.45 3.30 -16.01
CA SER A 118 -14.08 3.78 -15.93
C SER A 118 -13.09 2.66 -15.56
N PRO A 119 -11.80 2.79 -15.95
CA PRO A 119 -10.80 1.77 -15.67
C PRO A 119 -10.57 1.58 -14.17
N LYS A 120 -10.16 0.39 -13.78
CA LYS A 120 -9.57 0.13 -12.47
C LYS A 120 -8.18 0.73 -12.42
N VAL A 121 -7.87 1.43 -11.34
CA VAL A 121 -6.57 2.10 -11.19
C VAL A 121 -5.62 1.21 -10.43
N MET A 122 -4.41 1.05 -10.96
CA MET A 122 -3.32 0.39 -10.26
C MET A 122 -2.04 1.21 -10.33
N PHE A 123 -1.20 1.04 -9.32
CA PHE A 123 0.09 1.70 -9.21
C PHE A 123 1.20 0.68 -9.04
N THR A 124 2.40 1.00 -9.55
CA THR A 124 3.62 0.31 -9.13
C THR A 124 4.58 1.30 -8.50
N THR A 125 5.28 0.88 -7.46
CA THR A 125 6.27 1.70 -6.77
C THR A 125 7.37 0.84 -6.14
N ASN A 126 8.56 1.40 -6.00
CA ASN A 126 9.67 0.81 -5.24
C ASN A 126 9.68 1.31 -3.79
N TYR A 127 8.79 2.23 -3.46
CA TYR A 127 8.76 2.88 -2.17
C TYR A 127 7.68 2.31 -1.26
N THR A 128 7.93 2.39 0.03
CA THR A 128 6.93 2.03 1.05
C THR A 128 5.78 3.04 1.03
N ILE A 129 4.55 2.53 1.02
CA ILE A 129 3.37 3.37 1.10
C ILE A 129 3.17 3.83 2.56
N PRO A 130 3.20 5.13 2.84
CA PRO A 130 2.93 5.64 4.18
C PRO A 130 1.52 5.25 4.64
N ASN A 131 1.33 5.06 5.94
CA ASN A 131 -0.01 4.86 6.48
C ASN A 131 -0.75 6.20 6.54
N MET A 132 -1.68 6.40 5.62
CA MET A 132 -2.44 7.66 5.48
C MET A 132 -3.80 7.63 6.19
N GLY A 133 -3.96 6.81 7.22
CA GLY A 133 -5.19 6.74 7.99
C GLY A 133 -6.30 5.86 7.38
N ASN A 134 -7.48 5.87 8.01
CA ASN A 134 -8.58 4.96 7.64
C ASN A 134 -9.17 5.23 6.24
N HIS A 135 -9.12 6.47 5.76
CA HIS A 135 -9.60 6.82 4.43
C HIS A 135 -8.77 6.18 3.32
N ALA A 136 -7.45 6.20 3.46
CA ALA A 136 -6.52 5.56 2.53
C ALA A 136 -6.63 4.04 2.57
N LYS A 137 -6.70 3.43 3.76
CA LYS A 137 -6.81 1.96 3.93
C LYS A 137 -7.99 1.36 3.17
N ARG A 138 -9.12 2.07 3.08
CA ARG A 138 -10.29 1.59 2.33
C ARG A 138 -10.09 1.65 0.83
N ARG A 139 -9.32 2.66 0.34
CA ARG A 139 -9.13 2.94 -1.09
C ARG A 139 -7.86 2.36 -1.69
N GLN A 140 -7.01 1.74 -0.88
CA GLN A 140 -5.72 1.21 -1.31
C GLN A 140 -5.57 -0.25 -0.89
N LYS A 141 -5.35 -1.12 -1.86
CA LYS A 141 -4.99 -2.52 -1.63
C LYS A 141 -3.54 -2.71 -2.02
N VAL A 142 -2.67 -2.78 -1.03
CA VAL A 142 -1.22 -2.90 -1.23
C VAL A 142 -0.84 -4.37 -1.28
N PHE A 143 -0.08 -4.75 -2.32
CA PHE A 143 0.59 -6.03 -2.45
C PHE A 143 2.09 -5.81 -2.57
N GLU A 144 2.86 -6.39 -1.66
CA GLU A 144 4.32 -6.31 -1.66
C GLU A 144 4.92 -7.54 -2.33
N PHE A 145 5.79 -7.30 -3.31
CA PHE A 145 6.58 -8.35 -3.95
C PHE A 145 7.78 -8.67 -3.09
N SER A 146 7.98 -9.96 -2.81
CA SER A 146 9.19 -10.47 -2.19
C SER A 146 10.41 -10.19 -3.08
N PRO A 147 11.59 -9.91 -2.50
CA PRO A 147 12.84 -9.70 -3.24
C PRO A 147 13.45 -11.02 -3.75
N TYR A 148 12.61 -11.95 -4.23
CA TYR A 148 13.07 -13.21 -4.80
C TYR A 148 13.79 -13.02 -6.13
N PHE A 149 13.25 -12.13 -6.97
CA PHE A 149 13.92 -11.65 -8.18
C PHE A 149 14.61 -10.33 -7.95
N GLY A 150 15.64 -10.06 -8.71
CA GLY A 150 16.42 -8.84 -8.65
C GLY A 150 17.57 -8.85 -9.68
N ALA A 151 18.53 -7.96 -9.52
CA ALA A 151 19.64 -7.81 -10.48
C ALA A 151 20.51 -9.06 -10.64
N SER A 152 20.66 -9.86 -9.57
CA SER A 152 21.49 -11.08 -9.56
C SER A 152 20.71 -12.38 -9.84
N LYS A 153 19.39 -12.31 -9.93
CA LYS A 153 18.51 -13.46 -10.13
C LYS A 153 17.26 -13.02 -10.88
N THR A 154 17.28 -13.14 -12.19
CA THR A 154 16.17 -12.75 -13.04
C THR A 154 15.16 -13.89 -13.22
N PRO A 155 13.91 -13.63 -13.63
CA PRO A 155 12.97 -14.68 -14.04
C PRO A 155 13.54 -15.58 -15.13
N GLU A 156 14.30 -15.05 -16.11
CA GLU A 156 14.93 -15.82 -17.17
C GLU A 156 15.95 -16.82 -16.63
N ASP A 157 16.75 -16.42 -15.60
CA ASP A 157 17.69 -17.32 -14.92
C ASP A 157 16.98 -18.49 -14.22
N VAL A 158 15.76 -18.26 -13.72
CA VAL A 158 15.01 -19.28 -12.98
C VAL A 158 14.21 -20.20 -13.90
N PHE A 159 13.59 -19.64 -14.94
CA PHE A 159 12.70 -20.39 -15.82
C PHE A 159 13.40 -20.91 -17.08
N GLY A 160 14.63 -20.44 -17.38
CA GLY A 160 15.40 -20.84 -18.55
C GLY A 160 14.91 -20.25 -19.87
N HIS A 161 13.90 -19.39 -19.85
CA HIS A 161 13.34 -18.73 -21.03
C HIS A 161 12.64 -17.43 -20.64
N LYS A 162 12.36 -16.58 -21.61
CA LYS A 162 11.65 -15.31 -21.40
C LYS A 162 10.15 -15.55 -21.24
N LEU A 163 9.61 -15.01 -20.16
CA LEU A 163 8.17 -15.06 -19.91
C LEU A 163 7.41 -14.33 -21.01
N PHE A 164 6.35 -14.94 -21.53
CA PHE A 164 5.45 -14.50 -22.59
C PHE A 164 6.06 -14.49 -24.01
N GLU A 165 7.38 -14.28 -24.15
CA GLU A 165 8.02 -14.15 -25.47
C GLU A 165 8.40 -15.50 -26.06
N ASP A 166 8.94 -16.40 -25.22
CA ASP A 166 9.42 -17.72 -25.66
C ASP A 166 8.39 -18.84 -25.36
N TRP A 167 7.21 -18.47 -24.88
CA TRP A 167 6.19 -19.45 -24.48
C TRP A 167 5.59 -20.18 -25.66
N ASP A 168 5.48 -21.50 -25.52
CA ASP A 168 4.73 -22.36 -26.41
C ASP A 168 3.20 -22.28 -26.13
N LYS A 169 2.44 -23.03 -26.93
CA LYS A 169 0.97 -23.08 -26.78
C LYS A 169 0.52 -23.62 -25.43
N ASP A 170 1.26 -24.56 -24.84
CA ASP A 170 0.89 -25.20 -23.58
C ASP A 170 1.16 -24.27 -22.41
N GLU A 171 2.21 -23.47 -22.45
CA GLU A 171 2.49 -22.44 -21.45
C GLU A 171 1.45 -21.32 -21.50
N TRP A 172 1.08 -20.86 -22.69
CA TRP A 172 -0.04 -19.92 -22.86
C TRP A 172 -1.35 -20.48 -22.32
N ASN A 173 -1.68 -21.74 -22.58
CA ASN A 173 -2.89 -22.37 -22.04
C ASN A 173 -2.87 -22.44 -20.51
N ARG A 174 -1.74 -22.81 -19.91
CA ARG A 174 -1.57 -22.81 -18.44
C ARG A 174 -1.74 -21.41 -17.85
N PHE A 175 -1.15 -20.41 -18.50
CA PHE A 175 -1.29 -19.01 -18.09
C PHE A 175 -2.75 -18.54 -18.15
N PHE A 176 -3.46 -18.76 -19.25
CA PHE A 176 -4.87 -18.37 -19.35
C PHE A 176 -5.74 -19.10 -18.33
N ASN A 177 -5.53 -20.40 -18.10
CA ASN A 177 -6.24 -21.14 -17.09
C ASN A 177 -5.98 -20.57 -15.68
N LEU A 178 -4.73 -20.21 -15.36
CA LEU A 178 -4.41 -19.55 -14.10
C LEU A 178 -5.17 -18.22 -13.95
N MET A 179 -5.19 -17.40 -14.98
CA MET A 179 -5.86 -16.10 -14.95
C MET A 179 -7.38 -16.24 -14.80
N PHE A 180 -8.01 -17.20 -15.49
CA PHE A 180 -9.43 -17.50 -15.32
C PHE A 180 -9.75 -18.05 -13.93
N ASN A 181 -8.91 -18.90 -13.38
CA ASN A 181 -9.06 -19.37 -11.99
C ASN A 181 -8.95 -18.20 -10.99
N CYS A 182 -8.09 -17.22 -11.23
CA CYS A 182 -8.02 -16.01 -10.42
C CYS A 182 -9.36 -15.25 -10.43
N VAL A 183 -10.01 -15.14 -11.58
CA VAL A 183 -11.33 -14.50 -11.71
C VAL A 183 -12.40 -15.32 -10.96
N GLN A 184 -12.42 -16.63 -11.09
CA GLN A 184 -13.36 -17.50 -10.38
C GLN A 184 -13.24 -17.35 -8.86
N ILE A 185 -12.01 -17.44 -8.33
CA ILE A 185 -11.73 -17.29 -6.91
C ILE A 185 -12.16 -15.89 -6.42
N TYR A 186 -11.89 -14.84 -7.20
CA TYR A 186 -12.34 -13.50 -6.88
C TYR A 186 -13.88 -13.39 -6.83
N LEU A 187 -14.59 -14.01 -7.77
CA LEU A 187 -16.05 -13.99 -7.80
C LEU A 187 -16.66 -14.72 -6.61
N GLU A 188 -16.02 -15.77 -6.13
CA GLU A 188 -16.48 -16.55 -4.97
C GLU A 188 -16.19 -15.86 -3.64
N SER A 189 -15.00 -15.26 -3.48
CA SER A 189 -14.51 -14.79 -2.17
C SER A 189 -14.34 -13.27 -2.07
N GLY A 190 -14.46 -12.54 -3.19
CA GLY A 190 -14.05 -11.14 -3.27
C GLY A 190 -12.52 -10.98 -3.14
N VAL A 191 -12.06 -9.77 -2.88
CA VAL A 191 -10.65 -9.52 -2.55
C VAL A 191 -10.42 -9.93 -1.10
N LEU A 192 -9.63 -10.97 -0.91
CA LEU A 192 -9.25 -11.44 0.42
C LEU A 192 -8.45 -10.35 1.15
N ALA A 193 -8.67 -10.23 2.46
CA ALA A 193 -7.81 -9.39 3.27
C ALA A 193 -6.43 -10.04 3.37
N VAL A 194 -5.36 -9.27 3.20
CA VAL A 194 -4.08 -9.66 3.81
C VAL A 194 -4.29 -9.51 5.30
N GLU A 195 -4.08 -10.55 6.07
CA GLU A 195 -3.65 -10.35 7.44
C GLU A 195 -2.38 -9.50 7.33
N ASN A 196 -2.55 -8.21 7.66
CA ASN A 196 -1.48 -7.23 7.55
C ASN A 196 -0.25 -7.79 8.25
N SER A 197 0.77 -8.12 7.48
CA SER A 197 1.96 -8.73 8.08
C SER A 197 2.54 -7.71 9.07
N GLU A 198 2.87 -8.16 10.25
CA GLU A 198 3.53 -7.33 11.27
C GLU A 198 4.75 -6.60 10.67
N LYS A 199 5.42 -7.22 9.72
CA LYS A 199 6.50 -6.64 8.93
C LYS A 199 6.10 -5.37 8.18
N LEU A 200 4.95 -5.36 7.48
CA LEU A 200 4.47 -4.17 6.79
C LEU A 200 4.18 -3.03 7.76
N HIS A 201 3.55 -3.33 8.88
CA HIS A 201 3.27 -2.35 9.92
C HIS A 201 4.54 -1.76 10.53
N ARG A 202 5.52 -2.59 10.87
CA ARG A 202 6.84 -2.14 11.37
C ARG A 202 7.54 -1.26 10.33
N LYS A 203 7.52 -1.66 9.05
CA LYS A 203 8.09 -0.88 7.95
C LYS A 203 7.42 0.50 7.81
N GLN A 204 6.10 0.57 7.93
CA GLN A 204 5.36 1.83 7.88
C GLN A 204 5.76 2.77 9.03
N VAL A 205 5.87 2.26 10.26
CA VAL A 205 6.34 3.05 11.43
C VAL A 205 7.77 3.52 11.23
N ARG A 206 8.66 2.64 10.77
CA ARG A 206 10.08 2.95 10.47
C ARG A 206 10.21 4.10 9.46
N VAL A 207 9.49 4.04 8.35
CA VAL A 207 9.54 5.08 7.31
C VAL A 207 8.97 6.41 7.79
N GLN A 208 7.92 6.37 8.62
CA GLN A 208 7.21 7.59 9.04
C GLN A 208 7.87 8.28 10.23
N PHE A 209 8.45 7.52 11.16
CA PHE A 209 8.92 8.05 12.44
C PHE A 209 10.41 7.78 12.73
N GLY A 210 11.06 6.92 11.96
CA GLY A 210 12.46 6.52 12.10
C GLY A 210 12.62 5.14 12.76
N GLU A 211 13.79 4.52 12.51
CA GLU A 211 14.14 3.21 13.10
C GLU A 211 14.26 3.30 14.61
N GLU A 212 14.95 4.31 15.08
CA GLU A 212 15.21 4.53 16.52
C GLU A 212 13.89 4.69 17.31
N PHE A 213 12.88 5.31 16.68
CA PHE A 213 11.57 5.42 17.30
C PHE A 213 10.85 4.07 17.36
N LEU A 214 10.93 3.27 16.30
CA LEU A 214 10.34 1.93 16.27
C LEU A 214 10.97 1.03 17.33
N GLU A 215 12.30 1.01 17.44
CA GLU A 215 13.03 0.23 18.44
C GLU A 215 12.64 0.64 19.86
N PHE A 216 12.60 1.96 20.12
CA PHE A 216 12.14 2.49 21.38
C PHE A 216 10.72 2.03 21.73
N LEU A 217 9.76 2.19 20.79
CA LEU A 217 8.37 1.80 21.03
C LEU A 217 8.23 0.30 21.30
N MET A 218 8.96 -0.53 20.58
CA MET A 218 8.93 -1.99 20.78
C MET A 218 9.49 -2.40 22.14
N ALA A 219 10.54 -1.73 22.61
CA ALA A 219 11.06 -1.96 23.98
C ALA A 219 10.04 -1.55 25.05
N GLN A 220 9.40 -0.39 24.89
CA GLN A 220 8.39 0.07 25.86
C GLN A 220 7.13 -0.80 25.89
N LYS A 221 6.76 -1.42 24.77
CA LYS A 221 5.62 -2.35 24.71
C LYS A 221 5.78 -3.54 25.66
N GLU A 222 7.01 -3.95 26.00
CA GLU A 222 7.28 -5.07 26.90
C GLU A 222 7.03 -4.69 28.37
N GLU A 223 7.08 -3.40 28.72
CA GLU A 223 6.75 -2.87 30.03
C GLU A 223 5.23 -2.60 30.16
N LYS A 224 4.47 -3.67 30.39
CA LYS A 224 3.00 -3.63 30.39
C LYS A 224 2.43 -3.17 31.74
N GLU A 225 1.19 -2.64 31.71
CA GLU A 225 0.30 -2.35 32.85
C GLU A 225 0.79 -1.24 33.80
N VAL A 226 1.80 -0.46 33.42
CA VAL A 226 2.30 0.66 34.21
C VAL A 226 1.87 1.98 33.58
N TRP A 227 1.34 2.89 34.41
CA TRP A 227 1.05 4.27 33.99
C TRP A 227 2.33 5.09 33.95
N ILE A 228 2.68 5.56 32.75
CA ILE A 228 3.89 6.35 32.49
C ILE A 228 3.47 7.70 31.91
N THR A 229 4.08 8.80 32.38
CA THR A 229 3.81 10.12 31.80
C THR A 229 4.43 10.20 30.39
N MET A 230 3.73 10.82 29.47
CA MET A 230 4.24 11.04 28.11
C MET A 230 5.55 11.84 28.12
N GLU A 231 5.73 12.71 29.10
CA GLU A 231 6.96 13.48 29.28
C GLU A 231 8.14 12.59 29.70
N PHE A 232 7.91 11.62 30.59
CA PHE A 232 8.93 10.64 30.97
C PHE A 232 9.36 9.80 29.79
N LEU A 233 8.39 9.23 29.03
CA LEU A 233 8.67 8.45 27.82
C LEU A 233 9.47 9.26 26.79
N TYR A 234 9.11 10.53 26.61
CA TYR A 234 9.83 11.41 25.69
C TYR A 234 11.28 11.66 26.12
N ASN A 235 11.52 11.88 27.40
CA ASN A 235 12.87 12.08 27.90
C ASN A 235 13.73 10.80 27.78
N GLU A 236 13.15 9.62 28.04
CA GLU A 236 13.84 8.35 27.84
C GLU A 236 14.13 8.10 26.34
N PHE A 237 13.21 8.46 25.45
CA PHE A 237 13.46 8.40 24.01
C PHE A 237 14.62 9.30 23.59
N LEU A 238 14.66 10.55 24.04
CA LEU A 238 15.77 11.47 23.73
C LEU A 238 17.10 10.96 24.29
N LYS A 239 17.08 10.38 25.48
CA LYS A 239 18.27 9.80 26.10
C LYS A 239 18.79 8.59 25.34
N MET A 240 17.89 7.71 24.89
CA MET A 240 18.25 6.52 24.12
C MET A 240 18.82 6.88 22.74
N THR A 241 18.19 7.83 22.06
CA THR A 241 18.52 8.17 20.67
C THR A 241 19.58 9.25 20.51
N GLY A 242 19.80 10.05 21.54
CA GLY A 242 20.68 11.23 21.50
C GLY A 242 20.09 12.43 20.75
N PHE A 243 18.81 12.38 20.33
CA PHE A 243 18.17 13.52 19.66
C PHE A 243 18.00 14.71 20.60
N GLU A 244 18.18 15.90 20.05
CA GLU A 244 17.84 17.14 20.76
C GLU A 244 16.34 17.47 20.58
N LYS A 245 15.78 18.21 21.58
CA LYS A 245 14.36 18.62 21.55
C LYS A 245 13.97 19.43 20.31
N LYS A 246 14.93 20.12 19.67
CA LYS A 246 14.69 20.86 18.42
C LYS A 246 14.59 19.94 17.20
N GLU A 247 15.22 18.76 17.23
CA GLU A 247 15.22 17.78 16.13
C GLU A 247 13.99 16.88 16.18
N TYR A 248 13.60 16.50 17.43
CA TYR A 248 12.43 15.65 17.64
C TYR A 248 11.55 16.24 18.75
N SER A 249 10.55 17.02 18.38
CA SER A 249 9.71 17.74 19.34
C SER A 249 8.76 16.81 20.13
N MET A 250 8.35 17.21 21.32
CA MET A 250 7.34 16.51 22.14
C MET A 250 6.02 16.30 21.39
N LYS A 251 5.59 17.26 20.56
CA LYS A 251 4.39 17.16 19.72
C LYS A 251 4.54 16.05 18.69
N ARG A 252 5.70 15.98 18.02
CA ARG A 252 6.03 14.92 17.05
C ARG A 252 6.07 13.57 17.74
N PHE A 253 6.68 13.46 18.91
CA PHE A 253 6.76 12.24 19.70
C PHE A 253 5.38 11.72 20.11
N SER A 254 4.52 12.58 20.68
CA SER A 254 3.16 12.16 21.08
C SER A 254 2.33 11.67 19.89
N LYS A 255 2.44 12.35 18.75
CA LYS A 255 1.79 11.93 17.51
C LYS A 255 2.34 10.58 17.02
N ALA A 256 3.66 10.39 17.08
CA ALA A 256 4.30 9.14 16.70
C ALA A 256 3.83 7.95 17.55
N ILE A 257 3.70 8.11 18.87
CA ILE A 257 3.14 7.09 19.77
C ILE A 257 1.71 6.73 19.35
N ASP A 258 0.81 7.72 19.23
CA ASP A 258 -0.61 7.51 18.96
C ASP A 258 -0.81 6.80 17.59
N GLU A 259 -0.12 7.26 16.53
CA GLU A 259 -0.22 6.68 15.21
C GLU A 259 0.44 5.30 15.10
N SER A 260 1.62 5.12 15.70
CA SER A 260 2.33 3.84 15.65
C SER A 260 1.62 2.74 16.44
N CYS A 261 1.02 3.04 17.58
CA CYS A 261 0.18 2.10 18.31
C CYS A 261 -1.02 1.66 17.46
N THR A 262 -1.63 2.59 16.72
CA THR A 262 -2.72 2.27 15.80
C THR A 262 -2.24 1.37 14.63
N ILE A 263 -1.08 1.69 14.03
CA ILE A 263 -0.51 0.92 12.92
C ILE A 263 -0.14 -0.50 13.38
N LEU A 264 0.57 -0.61 14.48
CA LEU A 264 1.09 -1.88 15.02
C LEU A 264 0.04 -2.68 15.81
N LYS A 265 -1.18 -2.16 15.93
CA LYS A 265 -2.25 -2.74 16.75
C LYS A 265 -1.81 -2.97 18.20
N ILE A 266 -1.01 -2.07 18.75
CA ILE A 266 -0.61 -2.08 20.15
C ILE A 266 -1.74 -1.47 20.95
N ALA A 267 -2.33 -2.23 21.86
CA ALA A 267 -3.35 -1.73 22.76
C ALA A 267 -2.70 -0.82 23.82
N TYR A 268 -3.27 0.36 24.02
CA TYR A 268 -2.85 1.26 25.06
C TYR A 268 -4.03 2.09 25.60
N SER A 269 -3.94 2.50 26.85
CA SER A 269 -4.85 3.45 27.47
C SER A 269 -4.15 4.80 27.68
N SER A 270 -4.88 5.89 27.52
CA SER A 270 -4.36 7.22 27.82
C SER A 270 -5.32 8.00 28.73
N THR A 271 -4.78 8.71 29.70
CA THR A 271 -5.54 9.54 30.62
C THR A 271 -4.75 10.78 31.01
N ARG A 272 -5.44 11.76 31.61
CA ARG A 272 -4.79 12.85 32.35
C ARG A 272 -5.00 12.59 33.83
N SER A 273 -3.92 12.32 34.55
CA SER A 273 -3.97 12.00 35.98
C SER A 273 -3.72 13.23 36.84
N LYS A 274 -4.58 13.44 37.85
CA LYS A 274 -4.37 14.48 38.88
C LYS A 274 -3.13 14.18 39.71
N GLU A 275 -2.81 12.89 39.93
CA GLU A 275 -1.61 12.44 40.63
C GLU A 275 -0.32 12.87 39.93
N HIS A 276 -0.36 13.05 38.63
CA HIS A 276 0.76 13.51 37.79
C HIS A 276 0.56 14.94 37.27
N SER A 277 0.04 15.86 38.14
CA SER A 277 -0.11 17.29 37.83
C SER A 277 -0.90 17.54 36.53
N ASN A 278 -1.95 16.73 36.26
CA ASN A 278 -2.79 16.79 35.09
C ASN A 278 -2.06 16.53 33.73
N ARG A 279 -0.93 15.82 33.78
CA ARG A 279 -0.15 15.44 32.61
C ARG A 279 -0.79 14.24 31.87
N LYS A 280 -0.57 14.16 30.53
CA LYS A 280 -0.97 13.00 29.74
C LYS A 280 -0.13 11.79 30.16
N CYS A 281 -0.79 10.72 30.62
CA CYS A 281 -0.18 9.45 30.94
C CYS A 281 -0.65 8.41 29.90
N ILE A 282 0.19 7.43 29.65
CA ILE A 282 -0.08 6.28 28.77
C ILE A 282 0.25 4.99 29.52
N LYS A 283 -0.48 3.94 29.21
CA LYS A 283 -0.24 2.59 29.72
C LYS A 283 -0.42 1.61 28.57
N PHE A 284 0.60 0.80 28.26
CA PHE A 284 0.49 -0.29 27.31
C PHE A 284 -0.26 -1.46 27.96
N VAL A 285 -1.22 -2.03 27.23
CA VAL A 285 -2.14 -3.04 27.75
C VAL A 285 -1.90 -4.37 27.02
N GLU A 286 -2.03 -5.47 27.73
CA GLU A 286 -1.98 -6.78 27.11
C GLU A 286 -3.20 -7.00 26.21
N THR A 287 -2.96 -7.33 24.95
CA THR A 287 -4.05 -7.64 24.02
C THR A 287 -4.53 -9.07 24.31
N ASN A 288 -5.63 -9.22 25.02
CA ASN A 288 -6.31 -10.51 25.13
C ASN A 288 -6.89 -10.86 23.75
N LEU A 289 -6.44 -11.98 23.16
CA LEU A 289 -6.89 -12.51 21.88
C LEU A 289 -8.39 -12.89 21.82
N VAL A 290 -9.11 -12.75 22.91
CA VAL A 290 -10.52 -13.19 23.02
C VAL A 290 -11.52 -12.14 22.54
N GLU A 291 -11.16 -10.86 22.44
CA GLU A 291 -12.08 -9.79 21.97
C GLU A 291 -12.09 -9.55 20.46
N GLN A 292 -11.35 -10.31 19.67
CA GLN A 292 -11.34 -10.18 18.19
C GLN A 292 -12.31 -11.13 17.48
N ILE A 293 -13.18 -11.86 18.19
CA ILE A 293 -14.13 -12.86 17.63
C ILE A 293 -15.62 -12.46 17.84
N LEU A 294 -15.90 -11.21 18.17
CA LEU A 294 -17.28 -10.72 18.21
C LEU A 294 -17.54 -9.60 17.22
#